data_977a7ba454f94db755316f23374f8ab6
#
_entry.id   977a7ba454f94db755316f23374f8ab6
#
_cell.length_a   1.000
_cell.length_b   1.000
_cell.length_c   1.000
_cell.angle_alpha   90.00
_cell.angle_beta   90.00
_cell.angle_gamma   90.00
#
_symmetry.space_group_name_H-M   'P 1'
#
loop_
_entity.id
_entity.type
_entity.pdbx_description
1 polymer ?
#
loop_
_entity_poly.entity_id
_entity_poly.type
_entity_poly.pdbx_seq_one_letter_code
_entity_poly.pdbx_strand_id
1 'polypeptide(L)'
;QLQEKDFSSYQSIGVVAQIVPWNFPLLMLSWKIAPALAMGNTIVFKAAEQTPITAMFFAQLCNEAGIPPGVINMINGDGVIGAELAAHKGVDKVAFTGSTAVGQSIRKSTAGQGKKLTLELGGKSAFIVFEDADLDAAVEGLVDSIWFNQGEVCCAGSRLLVQAEVAKELHLKIKRRIKQLRLGKPLDKSTDLGSLVSKTQFNRVSEMVQEGLNHGGEIYQACDIDEKGNYYPPTLITDVDSSHPLVQEEIFGPVLVSMTFRTQSEAVELANNSRYGLAASVWSENINRAMDVAPKVKAGVIWINCHNQFDASCGFGGVRESGFG
;
A
#
# COMPACT_ATOMS: atom_id res chain seq x y z
N GLN A 1 -12.44 24.81 -4.06
CA GLN A 1 -11.83 26.10 -3.65
C GLN A 1 -12.25 26.37 -2.23
N LEU A 2 -11.30 26.42 -1.28
CA LEU A 2 -11.55 26.88 0.09
C LEU A 2 -11.96 28.36 0.04
N GLN A 3 -13.02 28.71 0.73
CA GLN A 3 -13.41 30.12 0.85
C GLN A 3 -12.42 30.83 1.79
N GLU A 4 -12.17 32.10 1.57
CA GLU A 4 -11.17 32.90 2.31
C GLU A 4 -11.36 32.84 3.85
N LYS A 5 -12.60 32.78 4.32
CA LYS A 5 -12.93 32.61 5.75
C LYS A 5 -12.62 31.22 6.31
N ASP A 6 -12.48 30.18 5.46
CA ASP A 6 -12.13 28.82 5.90
C ASP A 6 -10.62 28.70 6.16
N PHE A 7 -9.81 29.44 5.40
CA PHE A 7 -8.36 29.52 5.61
C PHE A 7 -8.00 30.13 6.98
N SER A 8 -8.75 31.11 7.44
CA SER A 8 -8.50 31.77 8.72
C SER A 8 -8.74 30.87 9.95
N SER A 9 -9.40 29.73 9.79
CA SER A 9 -9.63 28.73 10.84
C SER A 9 -8.52 27.72 11.02
N TYR A 10 -7.55 27.67 10.08
CA TYR A 10 -6.43 26.73 10.12
C TYR A 10 -5.15 27.44 10.54
N GLN A 11 -4.33 26.75 11.35
CA GLN A 11 -3.04 27.23 11.82
C GLN A 11 -1.94 26.21 11.53
N SER A 12 -0.70 26.70 11.31
CA SER A 12 0.43 25.81 11.20
C SER A 12 0.64 25.05 12.52
N ILE A 13 1.03 23.78 12.41
CA ILE A 13 1.38 22.95 13.57
C ILE A 13 2.79 23.28 14.07
N GLY A 14 3.68 23.70 13.18
CA GLY A 14 5.08 23.99 13.48
C GLY A 14 6.04 23.14 12.65
N VAL A 15 6.90 22.36 13.31
CA VAL A 15 7.89 21.48 12.67
C VAL A 15 7.31 20.11 12.43
N VAL A 16 7.26 19.68 11.17
CA VAL A 16 6.73 18.38 10.76
C VAL A 16 7.87 17.45 10.34
N ALA A 17 8.09 16.39 11.09
CA ALA A 17 8.92 15.26 10.65
C ALA A 17 8.14 14.39 9.68
N GLN A 18 8.69 14.16 8.49
CA GLN A 18 8.11 13.31 7.45
C GLN A 18 9.05 12.18 7.11
N ILE A 19 8.61 10.94 7.28
CA ILE A 19 9.41 9.74 7.06
C ILE A 19 8.66 8.87 6.07
N VAL A 20 9.30 8.52 4.94
CA VAL A 20 8.66 7.80 3.85
C VAL A 20 9.38 6.50 3.51
N PRO A 21 8.66 5.49 2.99
CA PRO A 21 9.21 4.23 2.53
C PRO A 21 9.80 4.36 1.12
N TRP A 22 10.35 3.24 0.65
CA TRP A 22 11.07 3.11 -0.61
C TRP A 22 10.18 2.76 -1.82
N ASN A 23 8.93 2.34 -1.62
CA ASN A 23 8.10 1.80 -2.70
C ASN A 23 7.51 2.87 -3.64
N PHE A 24 7.26 4.09 -3.14
CA PHE A 24 6.83 5.25 -3.92
C PHE A 24 7.52 6.53 -3.45
N PRO A 25 8.85 6.66 -3.65
CA PRO A 25 9.63 7.72 -2.98
C PRO A 25 9.17 9.13 -3.32
N LEU A 26 8.95 9.45 -4.60
CA LEU A 26 8.54 10.79 -5.02
C LEU A 26 7.04 11.05 -4.74
N LEU A 27 6.18 10.04 -4.93
CA LEU A 27 4.76 10.15 -4.65
C LEU A 27 4.51 10.39 -3.16
N MET A 28 5.15 9.61 -2.28
CA MET A 28 5.00 9.77 -0.83
C MET A 28 5.60 11.09 -0.33
N LEU A 29 6.67 11.56 -0.97
CA LEU A 29 7.21 12.89 -0.72
C LEU A 29 6.17 13.97 -1.03
N SER A 30 5.60 13.97 -2.23
CA SER A 30 4.63 14.99 -2.66
C SER A 30 3.36 14.99 -1.80
N TRP A 31 2.84 13.81 -1.45
CA TRP A 31 1.65 13.68 -0.60
C TRP A 31 1.84 14.26 0.80
N LYS A 32 3.06 14.23 1.33
CA LYS A 32 3.35 14.75 2.66
C LYS A 32 3.80 16.21 2.65
N ILE A 33 4.67 16.60 1.70
CA ILE A 33 5.23 17.96 1.64
C ILE A 33 4.17 18.98 1.22
N ALA A 34 3.37 18.69 0.19
CA ALA A 34 2.43 19.67 -0.36
C ALA A 34 1.41 20.20 0.68
N PRO A 35 0.67 19.36 1.41
CA PRO A 35 -0.26 19.87 2.41
C PRO A 35 0.44 20.53 3.60
N ALA A 36 1.63 20.06 3.98
CA ALA A 36 2.38 20.68 5.08
C ALA A 36 2.83 22.11 4.74
N LEU A 37 3.35 22.32 3.52
CA LEU A 37 3.74 23.66 3.05
C LEU A 37 2.53 24.57 2.84
N ALA A 38 1.45 24.07 2.26
CA ALA A 38 0.22 24.84 2.05
C ALA A 38 -0.33 25.42 3.36
N MET A 39 -0.08 24.73 4.48
CA MET A 39 -0.49 25.13 5.83
C MET A 39 0.61 25.87 6.62
N GLY A 40 1.68 26.33 5.96
CA GLY A 40 2.74 27.16 6.58
C GLY A 40 3.65 26.43 7.57
N ASN A 41 3.78 25.11 7.46
CA ASN A 41 4.66 24.32 8.32
C ASN A 41 6.10 24.28 7.77
N THR A 42 7.07 24.07 8.66
CA THR A 42 8.44 23.69 8.29
C THR A 42 8.61 22.19 8.35
N ILE A 43 9.49 21.63 7.53
CA ILE A 43 9.58 20.21 7.28
C ILE A 43 11.01 19.72 7.51
N VAL A 44 11.15 18.61 8.24
CA VAL A 44 12.33 17.74 8.22
C VAL A 44 11.92 16.41 7.60
N PHE A 45 12.40 16.17 6.38
CA PHE A 45 12.01 15.01 5.58
C PHE A 45 13.14 13.97 5.55
N LYS A 46 12.81 12.72 5.86
CA LYS A 46 13.71 11.57 5.75
C LYS A 46 13.21 10.59 4.68
N ALA A 47 13.98 10.47 3.61
CA ALA A 47 13.78 9.42 2.61
C ALA A 47 14.19 8.04 3.16
N ALA A 48 13.71 6.97 2.51
CA ALA A 48 14.27 5.64 2.71
C ALA A 48 15.71 5.58 2.19
N GLU A 49 16.58 4.85 2.87
CA GLU A 49 17.98 4.69 2.51
C GLU A 49 18.19 4.05 1.12
N GLN A 50 17.23 3.25 0.67
CA GLN A 50 17.26 2.60 -0.66
C GLN A 50 16.93 3.56 -1.80
N THR A 51 16.17 4.65 -1.54
CA THR A 51 15.60 5.53 -2.57
C THR A 51 15.73 7.03 -2.26
N PRO A 52 16.91 7.54 -1.89
CA PRO A 52 17.06 8.94 -1.47
C PRO A 52 17.19 9.92 -2.64
N ILE A 53 17.57 9.47 -3.84
CA ILE A 53 18.02 10.33 -4.94
C ILE A 53 16.93 11.31 -5.39
N THR A 54 15.69 10.86 -5.55
CA THR A 54 14.58 11.72 -5.98
C THR A 54 14.25 12.80 -4.94
N ALA A 55 14.40 12.50 -3.63
CA ALA A 55 14.20 13.48 -2.57
C ALA A 55 15.32 14.54 -2.59
N MET A 56 16.56 14.13 -2.80
CA MET A 56 17.70 15.08 -2.91
C MET A 56 17.55 15.98 -4.12
N PHE A 57 17.15 15.43 -5.27
CA PHE A 57 16.87 16.23 -6.46
C PHE A 57 15.69 17.20 -6.26
N PHE A 58 14.65 16.77 -5.57
CA PHE A 58 13.52 17.64 -5.21
C PHE A 58 13.99 18.81 -4.30
N ALA A 59 14.91 18.58 -3.36
CA ALA A 59 15.45 19.65 -2.52
C ALA A 59 16.20 20.71 -3.35
N GLN A 60 16.94 20.28 -4.38
CA GLN A 60 17.58 21.20 -5.33
C GLN A 60 16.54 22.05 -6.06
N LEU A 61 15.49 21.43 -6.58
CA LEU A 61 14.40 22.15 -7.27
C LEU A 61 13.69 23.14 -6.34
N CYS A 62 13.53 22.82 -5.07
CA CYS A 62 12.97 23.75 -4.08
C CYS A 62 13.83 25.01 -3.92
N ASN A 63 15.15 24.85 -3.87
CA ASN A 63 16.08 25.99 -3.82
C ASN A 63 15.99 26.85 -5.09
N GLU A 64 15.97 26.23 -6.26
CA GLU A 64 15.82 26.91 -7.56
C GLU A 64 14.48 27.66 -7.68
N ALA A 65 13.42 27.09 -7.09
CA ALA A 65 12.08 27.70 -7.02
C ALA A 65 11.97 28.83 -5.99
N GLY A 66 13.04 29.12 -5.20
CA GLY A 66 13.06 30.20 -4.24
C GLY A 66 12.36 29.90 -2.91
N ILE A 67 12.17 28.64 -2.55
CA ILE A 67 11.69 28.27 -1.21
C ILE A 67 12.73 28.72 -0.18
N PRO A 68 12.34 29.48 0.86
CA PRO A 68 13.30 30.01 1.82
C PRO A 68 14.10 28.92 2.53
N PRO A 69 15.39 29.13 2.79
CA PRO A 69 16.20 28.18 3.56
C PRO A 69 15.59 27.83 4.91
N GLY A 70 15.62 26.56 5.29
CA GLY A 70 15.07 26.06 6.54
C GLY A 70 13.59 25.67 6.50
N VAL A 71 12.84 26.01 5.43
CA VAL A 71 11.45 25.59 5.27
C VAL A 71 11.36 24.09 4.97
N ILE A 72 12.21 23.59 4.07
CA ILE A 72 12.33 22.16 3.74
C ILE A 72 13.76 21.71 4.01
N ASN A 73 13.91 20.72 4.87
CA ASN A 73 15.20 20.15 5.24
C ASN A 73 15.18 18.65 4.93
N MET A 74 16.06 18.21 4.03
CA MET A 74 16.19 16.79 3.67
C MET A 74 17.32 16.16 4.48
N ILE A 75 17.04 15.03 5.12
CA ILE A 75 18.05 14.22 5.81
C ILE A 75 18.06 12.81 5.26
N ASN A 76 19.23 12.21 5.23
CA ASN A 76 19.43 10.82 4.87
C ASN A 76 19.93 10.04 6.08
N GLY A 77 19.68 8.75 6.10
CA GLY A 77 20.11 7.84 7.14
C GLY A 77 19.22 6.62 7.23
N ASP A 78 19.58 5.72 8.10
CA ASP A 78 18.89 4.48 8.37
C ASP A 78 17.69 4.64 9.33
N GLY A 79 17.21 3.52 9.89
CA GLY A 79 16.13 3.51 10.86
C GLY A 79 16.46 4.20 12.18
N VAL A 80 17.74 4.29 12.57
CA VAL A 80 18.17 4.98 13.79
C VAL A 80 17.89 6.48 13.67
N ILE A 81 18.29 7.09 12.56
CA ILE A 81 18.02 8.51 12.28
C ILE A 81 16.50 8.78 12.21
N GLY A 82 15.72 7.85 11.63
CA GLY A 82 14.26 7.95 11.63
C GLY A 82 13.65 7.94 13.04
N ALA A 83 14.15 7.10 13.93
CA ALA A 83 13.71 7.01 15.31
C ALA A 83 14.07 8.26 16.12
N GLU A 84 15.31 8.78 15.96
CA GLU A 84 15.75 10.02 16.59
C GLU A 84 14.94 11.22 16.12
N LEU A 85 14.66 11.32 14.82
CA LEU A 85 13.81 12.37 14.25
C LEU A 85 12.39 12.31 14.83
N ALA A 86 11.78 11.14 14.90
CA ALA A 86 10.43 10.97 15.44
C ALA A 86 10.34 11.33 16.93
N ALA A 87 11.37 11.02 17.71
CA ALA A 87 11.45 11.31 19.13
C ALA A 87 11.91 12.73 19.47
N HIS A 88 12.46 13.48 18.50
CA HIS A 88 13.12 14.77 18.74
C HIS A 88 12.15 15.81 19.31
N LYS A 89 12.53 16.48 20.41
CA LYS A 89 11.67 17.44 21.15
C LYS A 89 11.21 18.65 20.33
N GLY A 90 11.97 19.06 19.35
CA GLY A 90 11.65 20.17 18.43
C GLY A 90 10.70 19.76 17.28
N VAL A 91 10.12 18.58 17.29
CA VAL A 91 9.14 18.10 16.30
C VAL A 91 7.75 18.15 16.91
N ASP A 92 6.82 18.82 16.24
CA ASP A 92 5.43 18.98 16.68
C ASP A 92 4.50 17.90 16.07
N LYS A 93 4.82 17.43 14.86
CA LYS A 93 4.06 16.35 14.18
C LYS A 93 5.02 15.36 13.51
N VAL A 94 4.67 14.08 13.59
CA VAL A 94 5.30 13.01 12.79
C VAL A 94 4.29 12.49 11.77
N ALA A 95 4.65 12.56 10.50
CA ALA A 95 3.91 11.95 9.39
C ALA A 95 4.75 10.78 8.83
N PHE A 96 4.39 9.57 9.20
CA PHE A 96 5.12 8.35 8.86
C PHE A 96 4.32 7.49 7.89
N THR A 97 4.98 6.96 6.87
CA THR A 97 4.50 5.84 6.07
C THR A 97 5.55 4.74 6.06
N GLY A 98 5.15 3.51 6.36
CA GLY A 98 6.07 2.36 6.40
C GLY A 98 5.44 1.14 7.09
N SER A 99 6.29 0.27 7.66
CA SER A 99 5.80 -0.97 8.26
C SER A 99 5.01 -0.73 9.56
N THR A 100 4.05 -1.62 9.82
CA THR A 100 3.23 -1.61 11.05
C THR A 100 4.10 -1.63 12.32
N ALA A 101 5.16 -2.45 12.34
CA ALA A 101 6.05 -2.54 13.49
C ALA A 101 6.76 -1.21 13.81
N VAL A 102 7.24 -0.49 12.79
CA VAL A 102 7.86 0.82 12.97
C VAL A 102 6.83 1.87 13.39
N GLY A 103 5.62 1.86 12.80
CA GLY A 103 4.52 2.74 13.22
C GLY A 103 4.15 2.56 14.69
N GLN A 104 4.07 1.32 15.17
CA GLN A 104 3.84 1.00 16.58
C GLN A 104 5.00 1.52 17.48
N SER A 105 6.24 1.39 17.03
CA SER A 105 7.42 1.92 17.73
C SER A 105 7.37 3.45 17.85
N ILE A 106 7.05 4.15 16.77
CA ILE A 106 6.87 5.62 16.77
C ILE A 106 5.76 6.02 17.74
N ARG A 107 4.61 5.35 17.70
CA ARG A 107 3.50 5.63 18.62
C ARG A 107 3.90 5.46 20.08
N LYS A 108 4.68 4.41 20.40
CA LYS A 108 5.21 4.18 21.76
C LYS A 108 6.20 5.26 22.17
N SER A 109 7.16 5.60 21.32
CA SER A 109 8.23 6.56 21.64
C SER A 109 7.73 8.01 21.77
N THR A 110 6.60 8.35 21.12
CA THR A 110 6.01 9.69 21.14
C THR A 110 4.87 9.83 22.18
N ALA A 111 4.51 8.76 22.87
CA ALA A 111 3.44 8.77 23.87
C ALA A 111 3.73 9.80 24.98
N GLY A 112 2.71 10.62 25.30
CA GLY A 112 2.83 11.65 26.34
C GLY A 112 3.56 12.93 25.92
N GLN A 113 4.10 13.01 24.68
CA GLN A 113 4.84 14.19 24.20
C GLN A 113 3.96 15.27 23.55
N GLY A 114 2.65 15.05 23.42
CA GLY A 114 1.74 16.01 22.77
C GLY A 114 1.87 16.10 21.24
N LYS A 115 2.76 15.31 20.62
CA LYS A 115 2.97 15.30 19.17
C LYS A 115 1.74 14.79 18.42
N LYS A 116 1.43 15.43 17.29
CA LYS A 116 0.45 14.90 16.36
C LYS A 116 1.06 13.79 15.52
N LEU A 117 0.30 12.73 15.24
CA LEU A 117 0.74 11.61 14.42
C LEU A 117 -0.19 11.40 13.24
N THR A 118 0.39 11.11 12.09
CA THR A 118 -0.24 10.44 10.95
C THR A 118 0.59 9.20 10.66
N LEU A 119 -0.03 8.03 10.69
CA LEU A 119 0.62 6.74 10.50
C LEU A 119 -0.07 5.99 9.36
N GLU A 120 0.58 5.91 8.20
CA GLU A 120 0.16 5.11 7.06
C GLU A 120 0.99 3.82 7.05
N LEU A 121 0.37 2.69 7.34
CA LEU A 121 1.07 1.44 7.63
C LEU A 121 0.71 0.35 6.61
N GLY A 122 1.06 -0.89 6.93
CA GLY A 122 0.82 -2.04 6.07
C GLY A 122 -0.67 -2.35 5.84
N GLY A 123 -0.92 -3.20 4.86
CA GLY A 123 -2.26 -3.63 4.51
C GLY A 123 -2.32 -5.08 4.02
N LYS A 124 -3.50 -5.66 4.07
CA LYS A 124 -3.84 -6.95 3.46
C LYS A 124 -5.22 -6.80 2.82
N SER A 125 -5.30 -5.92 1.83
CA SER A 125 -6.56 -5.43 1.28
C SER A 125 -7.34 -6.53 0.56
N ALA A 126 -8.66 -6.52 0.73
CA ALA A 126 -9.57 -7.45 0.07
C ALA A 126 -9.96 -6.93 -1.32
N PHE A 127 -9.87 -7.80 -2.32
CA PHE A 127 -10.38 -7.62 -3.66
C PHE A 127 -11.58 -8.57 -3.84
N ILE A 128 -12.80 -8.06 -3.74
CA ILE A 128 -14.05 -8.86 -3.64
C ILE A 128 -14.71 -8.90 -5.01
N VAL A 129 -14.89 -10.09 -5.56
CA VAL A 129 -15.52 -10.29 -6.88
C VAL A 129 -16.78 -11.14 -6.74
N PHE A 130 -17.94 -10.56 -7.06
CA PHE A 130 -19.22 -11.24 -7.10
C PHE A 130 -19.45 -11.91 -8.46
N GLU A 131 -20.40 -12.85 -8.51
CA GLU A 131 -20.76 -13.64 -9.70
C GLU A 131 -21.20 -12.81 -10.90
N ASP A 132 -21.79 -11.64 -10.64
CA ASP A 132 -22.30 -10.71 -11.64
C ASP A 132 -21.28 -9.65 -12.10
N ALA A 133 -20.04 -9.70 -11.62
CA ALA A 133 -19.00 -8.77 -12.03
C ALA A 133 -18.55 -9.01 -13.48
N ASP A 134 -18.15 -7.94 -14.17
CA ASP A 134 -17.37 -8.08 -15.40
C ASP A 134 -16.02 -8.69 -15.05
N LEU A 135 -15.86 -9.98 -15.32
CA LEU A 135 -14.66 -10.75 -14.95
C LEU A 135 -13.41 -10.30 -15.72
N ASP A 136 -13.55 -9.80 -16.94
CA ASP A 136 -12.40 -9.31 -17.72
C ASP A 136 -11.91 -7.96 -17.14
N ALA A 137 -12.82 -7.06 -16.84
CA ALA A 137 -12.49 -5.82 -16.14
C ALA A 137 -11.91 -6.09 -14.73
N ALA A 138 -12.46 -7.05 -13.99
CA ALA A 138 -11.96 -7.44 -12.68
C ALA A 138 -10.53 -8.01 -12.74
N VAL A 139 -10.19 -8.79 -13.79
CA VAL A 139 -8.82 -9.32 -13.99
C VAL A 139 -7.83 -8.18 -14.26
N GLU A 140 -8.16 -7.21 -15.13
CA GLU A 140 -7.27 -6.07 -15.37
C GLU A 140 -7.15 -5.18 -14.12
N GLY A 141 -8.25 -4.94 -13.40
CA GLY A 141 -8.21 -4.25 -12.12
C GLY A 141 -7.37 -4.99 -11.07
N LEU A 142 -7.35 -6.32 -11.11
CA LEU A 142 -6.50 -7.13 -10.25
C LEU A 142 -5.02 -7.01 -10.63
N VAL A 143 -4.69 -6.97 -11.94
CA VAL A 143 -3.32 -6.72 -12.41
C VAL A 143 -2.80 -5.39 -11.87
N ASP A 144 -3.58 -4.33 -12.00
CA ASP A 144 -3.25 -3.00 -11.46
C ASP A 144 -3.21 -2.96 -9.93
N SER A 145 -3.94 -3.86 -9.28
CA SER A 145 -4.01 -3.93 -7.82
C SER A 145 -2.82 -4.62 -7.18
N ILE A 146 -2.41 -5.80 -7.70
CA ILE A 146 -1.42 -6.65 -7.02
C ILE A 146 -0.08 -6.76 -7.75
N TRP A 147 -0.05 -6.63 -9.09
CA TRP A 147 1.21 -6.76 -9.83
C TRP A 147 1.80 -5.41 -10.25
N PHE A 148 1.04 -4.31 -10.18
CA PHE A 148 1.59 -2.96 -10.25
C PHE A 148 2.68 -2.78 -9.18
N ASN A 149 3.77 -2.12 -9.56
CA ASN A 149 4.95 -1.91 -8.70
C ASN A 149 5.44 -3.19 -7.98
N GLN A 150 5.41 -4.33 -8.66
CA GLN A 150 5.82 -5.66 -8.18
C GLN A 150 5.07 -6.11 -6.91
N GLY A 151 3.87 -5.59 -6.65
CA GLY A 151 3.11 -5.85 -5.41
C GLY A 151 3.68 -5.17 -4.17
N GLU A 152 4.68 -4.31 -4.32
CA GLU A 152 5.26 -3.51 -3.26
C GLU A 152 4.39 -2.26 -2.99
N VAL A 153 3.09 -2.51 -2.72
CA VAL A 153 2.03 -1.52 -2.58
C VAL A 153 1.23 -1.78 -1.31
N CYS A 154 1.12 -0.79 -0.44
CA CYS A 154 0.44 -0.95 0.86
C CYS A 154 -1.07 -1.25 0.73
N CYS A 155 -1.74 -0.69 -0.28
CA CYS A 155 -3.15 -0.93 -0.55
C CYS A 155 -3.40 -2.05 -1.56
N ALA A 156 -2.38 -2.80 -2.00
CA ALA A 156 -2.52 -3.90 -2.95
C ALA A 156 -3.65 -4.86 -2.53
N GLY A 157 -4.55 -5.19 -3.46
CA GLY A 157 -5.61 -6.17 -3.27
C GLY A 157 -5.07 -7.60 -3.22
N SER A 158 -4.21 -7.86 -2.24
CA SER A 158 -3.44 -9.10 -2.11
C SER A 158 -4.25 -10.30 -1.63
N ARG A 159 -5.51 -10.08 -1.18
CA ARG A 159 -6.50 -11.12 -0.88
C ARG A 159 -7.65 -11.05 -1.87
N LEU A 160 -7.70 -11.96 -2.84
CA LEU A 160 -8.85 -12.14 -3.71
C LEU A 160 -9.92 -12.95 -2.97
N LEU A 161 -11.09 -12.36 -2.81
CA LEU A 161 -12.29 -13.02 -2.34
C LEU A 161 -13.24 -13.15 -3.54
N VAL A 162 -13.46 -14.35 -4.02
CA VAL A 162 -14.27 -14.60 -5.22
C VAL A 162 -15.48 -15.46 -4.92
N GLN A 163 -16.64 -15.07 -5.45
CA GLN A 163 -17.86 -15.87 -5.29
C GLN A 163 -17.69 -17.25 -5.94
N ALA A 164 -18.07 -18.31 -5.24
CA ALA A 164 -17.74 -19.69 -5.58
C ALA A 164 -18.16 -20.08 -7.01
N GLU A 165 -19.29 -19.55 -7.49
CA GLU A 165 -19.88 -19.83 -8.80
C GLU A 165 -18.96 -19.43 -9.96
N VAL A 166 -18.18 -18.37 -9.81
CA VAL A 166 -17.28 -17.83 -10.86
C VAL A 166 -15.81 -18.04 -10.58
N ALA A 167 -15.45 -18.63 -9.43
CA ALA A 167 -14.07 -18.77 -8.98
C ALA A 167 -13.19 -19.52 -10.00
N LYS A 168 -13.67 -20.64 -10.54
CA LYS A 168 -12.93 -21.43 -11.53
C LYS A 168 -12.65 -20.64 -12.81
N GLU A 169 -13.64 -19.91 -13.31
CA GLU A 169 -13.49 -19.09 -14.51
C GLU A 169 -12.52 -17.94 -14.27
N LEU A 170 -12.69 -17.21 -13.15
CA LEU A 170 -11.83 -16.10 -12.80
C LEU A 170 -10.37 -16.55 -12.63
N HIS A 171 -10.11 -17.66 -11.92
CA HIS A 171 -8.76 -18.21 -11.78
C HIS A 171 -8.12 -18.60 -13.12
N LEU A 172 -8.90 -19.14 -14.07
CA LEU A 172 -8.40 -19.44 -15.42
C LEU A 172 -8.03 -18.16 -16.17
N LYS A 173 -8.85 -17.11 -16.09
CA LYS A 173 -8.56 -15.79 -16.69
C LYS A 173 -7.30 -15.18 -16.06
N ILE A 174 -7.18 -15.19 -14.74
CA ILE A 174 -6.00 -14.72 -14.00
C ILE A 174 -4.74 -15.49 -14.45
N LYS A 175 -4.77 -16.82 -14.49
CA LYS A 175 -3.63 -17.64 -14.93
C LYS A 175 -3.22 -17.34 -16.38
N ARG A 176 -4.17 -17.07 -17.27
CA ARG A 176 -3.90 -16.64 -18.66
C ARG A 176 -3.22 -15.26 -18.68
N ARG A 177 -3.69 -14.34 -17.84
CA ARG A 177 -3.16 -12.98 -17.78
C ARG A 177 -1.74 -12.95 -17.17
N ILE A 178 -1.48 -13.74 -16.12
CA ILE A 178 -0.14 -13.93 -15.53
C ILE A 178 0.89 -14.35 -16.58
N LYS A 179 0.53 -15.27 -17.50
CA LYS A 179 1.44 -15.71 -18.59
C LYS A 179 1.84 -14.60 -19.57
N GLN A 180 1.07 -13.51 -19.63
CA GLN A 180 1.33 -12.41 -20.53
C GLN A 180 2.18 -11.32 -19.88
N LEU A 181 2.29 -11.33 -18.53
CA LEU A 181 3.08 -10.36 -17.78
C LEU A 181 4.58 -10.64 -17.98
N ARG A 182 5.32 -9.63 -18.37
CA ARG A 182 6.74 -9.72 -18.72
C ARG A 182 7.58 -9.19 -17.57
N LEU A 183 8.41 -10.06 -17.01
CA LEU A 183 9.43 -9.69 -16.04
C LEU A 183 10.66 -9.19 -16.80
N GLY A 184 11.25 -8.09 -16.35
CA GLY A 184 12.40 -7.54 -17.03
C GLY A 184 12.98 -6.29 -16.39
N LYS A 185 13.91 -5.67 -17.09
CA LYS A 185 14.59 -4.44 -16.62
C LYS A 185 13.56 -3.29 -16.48
N PRO A 186 13.56 -2.57 -15.36
CA PRO A 186 12.56 -1.52 -15.08
C PRO A 186 12.52 -0.38 -16.11
N LEU A 187 13.62 -0.11 -16.82
CA LEU A 187 13.69 0.92 -17.85
C LEU A 187 13.29 0.44 -19.26
N ASP A 188 13.03 -0.85 -19.42
CA ASP A 188 12.52 -1.39 -20.68
C ASP A 188 11.00 -1.19 -20.71
N LYS A 189 10.52 -0.43 -21.71
CA LYS A 189 9.09 -0.13 -21.89
C LYS A 189 8.22 -1.36 -22.14
N SER A 190 8.82 -2.49 -22.49
CA SER A 190 8.11 -3.76 -22.67
C SER A 190 7.94 -4.55 -21.37
N THR A 191 8.55 -4.12 -20.28
CA THR A 191 8.48 -4.77 -18.98
C THR A 191 7.19 -4.37 -18.25
N ASP A 192 6.47 -5.37 -17.74
CA ASP A 192 5.29 -5.18 -16.90
C ASP A 192 5.66 -5.23 -15.40
N LEU A 193 6.60 -6.10 -15.01
CA LEU A 193 7.12 -6.20 -13.65
C LEU A 193 8.66 -6.11 -13.64
N GLY A 194 9.18 -5.26 -12.78
CA GLY A 194 10.61 -5.13 -12.51
C GLY A 194 11.10 -6.08 -11.39
N SER A 195 12.30 -5.82 -10.92
CA SER A 195 12.86 -6.47 -9.73
C SER A 195 12.26 -5.91 -8.45
N LEU A 196 12.17 -6.73 -7.41
CA LEU A 196 11.93 -6.24 -6.04
C LEU A 196 13.05 -5.28 -5.62
N VAL A 197 12.73 -4.38 -4.71
CA VAL A 197 13.62 -3.26 -4.32
C VAL A 197 14.99 -3.71 -3.83
N SER A 198 15.11 -4.88 -3.22
CA SER A 198 16.36 -5.37 -2.65
C SER A 198 16.37 -6.89 -2.48
N LYS A 199 17.59 -7.45 -2.29
CA LYS A 199 17.75 -8.88 -1.95
C LYS A 199 17.08 -9.23 -0.62
N THR A 200 17.09 -8.32 0.34
CA THR A 200 16.41 -8.51 1.63
C THR A 200 14.90 -8.67 1.44
N GLN A 201 14.28 -7.82 0.62
CA GLN A 201 12.86 -7.91 0.32
C GLN A 201 12.53 -9.17 -0.47
N PHE A 202 13.36 -9.51 -1.46
CA PHE A 202 13.24 -10.74 -2.24
C PHE A 202 13.27 -11.99 -1.33
N ASN A 203 14.25 -12.08 -0.43
CA ASN A 203 14.36 -13.20 0.50
C ASN A 203 13.13 -13.27 1.41
N ARG A 204 12.67 -12.14 1.95
CA ARG A 204 11.46 -12.08 2.77
C ARG A 204 10.25 -12.64 2.05
N VAL A 205 10.00 -12.21 0.80
CA VAL A 205 8.87 -12.71 0.00
C VAL A 205 9.00 -14.21 -0.24
N SER A 206 10.19 -14.66 -0.62
CA SER A 206 10.47 -16.08 -0.91
C SER A 206 10.26 -16.96 0.33
N GLU A 207 10.81 -16.55 1.47
CA GLU A 207 10.68 -17.26 2.76
C GLU A 207 9.23 -17.33 3.20
N MET A 208 8.51 -16.20 3.19
CA MET A 208 7.09 -16.17 3.58
C MET A 208 6.23 -17.09 2.70
N VAL A 209 6.44 -17.09 1.39
CA VAL A 209 5.69 -17.96 0.47
C VAL A 209 6.03 -19.43 0.75
N GLN A 210 7.32 -19.75 0.89
CA GLN A 210 7.75 -21.12 1.16
C GLN A 210 7.23 -21.65 2.51
N GLU A 211 7.30 -20.85 3.56
CA GLU A 211 6.76 -21.20 4.87
C GLU A 211 5.23 -21.35 4.82
N GLY A 212 4.56 -20.43 4.11
CA GLY A 212 3.12 -20.52 3.92
C GLY A 212 2.68 -21.81 3.22
N LEU A 213 3.40 -22.23 2.18
CA LEU A 213 3.07 -23.46 1.46
C LEU A 213 3.23 -24.73 2.32
N ASN A 214 4.03 -24.68 3.39
CA ASN A 214 4.08 -25.76 4.37
C ASN A 214 2.77 -25.94 5.15
N HIS A 215 1.91 -24.92 5.16
CA HIS A 215 0.57 -24.96 5.74
C HIS A 215 -0.53 -25.36 4.75
N GLY A 216 -0.16 -25.67 3.51
CA GLY A 216 -1.07 -26.03 2.42
C GLY A 216 -1.19 -24.94 1.36
N GLY A 217 -2.13 -25.14 0.44
CA GLY A 217 -2.36 -24.26 -0.71
C GLY A 217 -1.69 -24.73 -1.99
N GLU A 218 -2.27 -24.31 -3.11
CA GLU A 218 -1.71 -24.53 -4.45
C GLU A 218 -1.09 -23.24 -4.98
N ILE A 219 0.14 -23.34 -5.49
CA ILE A 219 0.84 -22.22 -6.11
C ILE A 219 0.80 -22.29 -7.63
N TYR A 220 0.59 -21.15 -8.27
CA TYR A 220 0.74 -20.98 -9.70
C TYR A 220 1.66 -19.81 -10.02
N GLN A 221 2.71 -20.08 -10.81
CA GLN A 221 3.65 -19.11 -11.37
C GLN A 221 3.84 -19.44 -12.85
N ALA A 222 4.01 -18.42 -13.71
CA ALA A 222 4.18 -18.64 -15.16
C ALA A 222 5.64 -18.74 -15.59
N CYS A 223 6.57 -18.37 -14.74
CA CYS A 223 8.02 -18.43 -14.98
C CYS A 223 8.76 -18.72 -13.68
N ASP A 224 10.02 -19.11 -13.82
CA ASP A 224 10.90 -19.42 -12.69
C ASP A 224 11.34 -18.13 -11.95
N ILE A 225 11.75 -18.30 -10.71
CA ILE A 225 12.34 -17.25 -9.88
C ILE A 225 13.76 -16.95 -10.38
N ASP A 226 14.07 -15.68 -10.65
CA ASP A 226 15.44 -15.23 -10.91
C ASP A 226 16.04 -14.53 -9.69
N GLU A 227 16.74 -15.30 -8.88
CA GLU A 227 17.37 -14.81 -7.64
C GLU A 227 18.49 -13.78 -7.87
N LYS A 228 19.18 -13.83 -9.01
CA LYS A 228 20.31 -12.93 -9.29
C LYS A 228 19.85 -11.49 -9.53
N GLY A 229 18.67 -11.35 -10.17
CA GLY A 229 18.07 -10.06 -10.45
C GLY A 229 17.05 -9.60 -9.43
N ASN A 230 16.77 -10.35 -8.35
CA ASN A 230 15.65 -10.16 -7.43
C ASN A 230 14.29 -10.16 -8.14
N TYR A 231 14.14 -10.85 -9.25
CA TYR A 231 12.89 -10.96 -9.97
C TYR A 231 12.03 -12.07 -9.36
N TYR A 232 10.91 -11.67 -8.78
CA TYR A 232 9.92 -12.59 -8.24
C TYR A 232 8.71 -12.65 -9.18
N PRO A 233 8.30 -13.85 -9.66
CA PRO A 233 7.23 -13.96 -10.65
C PRO A 233 5.87 -13.60 -10.06
N PRO A 234 4.93 -13.10 -10.89
CA PRO A 234 3.52 -12.98 -10.51
C PRO A 234 3.01 -14.33 -10.03
N THR A 235 2.49 -14.35 -8.82
CA THR A 235 2.12 -15.58 -8.12
C THR A 235 0.66 -15.55 -7.72
N LEU A 236 -0.06 -16.66 -7.97
CA LEU A 236 -1.40 -16.92 -7.46
C LEU A 236 -1.33 -18.13 -6.52
N ILE A 237 -1.90 -17.98 -5.32
CA ILE A 237 -2.05 -19.05 -4.34
C ILE A 237 -3.54 -19.28 -4.10
N THR A 238 -3.97 -20.54 -4.22
CA THR A 238 -5.37 -21.00 -4.02
C THR A 238 -5.40 -22.11 -2.97
N ASP A 239 -6.59 -22.59 -2.64
CA ASP A 239 -6.84 -23.67 -1.67
C ASP A 239 -6.28 -23.38 -0.28
N VAL A 240 -6.53 -22.17 0.19
CA VAL A 240 -6.19 -21.69 1.53
C VAL A 240 -7.43 -21.25 2.29
N ASP A 241 -7.43 -21.42 3.59
CA ASP A 241 -8.49 -20.91 4.46
C ASP A 241 -8.16 -19.52 5.04
N SER A 242 -9.11 -18.95 5.76
CA SER A 242 -9.00 -17.61 6.32
C SER A 242 -7.96 -17.48 7.46
N SER A 243 -7.50 -18.57 8.04
CA SER A 243 -6.46 -18.62 9.09
C SER A 243 -5.05 -18.79 8.54
N HIS A 244 -4.94 -19.08 7.23
CA HIS A 244 -3.66 -19.35 6.59
C HIS A 244 -2.69 -18.15 6.72
N PRO A 245 -1.39 -18.36 7.05
CA PRO A 245 -0.42 -17.28 7.25
C PRO A 245 -0.35 -16.30 6.08
N LEU A 246 -0.37 -16.81 4.83
CA LEU A 246 -0.34 -15.96 3.63
C LEU A 246 -1.63 -15.14 3.41
N VAL A 247 -2.73 -15.49 4.08
CA VAL A 247 -3.97 -14.71 4.10
C VAL A 247 -3.89 -13.60 5.14
N GLN A 248 -3.26 -13.87 6.28
CA GLN A 248 -3.23 -12.94 7.42
C GLN A 248 -2.08 -11.94 7.38
N GLU A 249 -0.90 -12.34 6.84
CA GLU A 249 0.29 -11.52 6.86
C GLU A 249 0.50 -10.73 5.55
N GLU A 250 1.03 -9.51 5.67
CA GLU A 250 1.44 -8.68 4.53
C GLU A 250 2.74 -9.22 3.92
N ILE A 251 2.66 -9.76 2.69
CA ILE A 251 3.82 -10.30 1.96
C ILE A 251 4.66 -9.18 1.37
N PHE A 252 3.99 -8.14 0.83
CA PHE A 252 4.59 -6.98 0.17
C PHE A 252 5.43 -7.36 -1.05
N GLY A 253 4.83 -8.13 -1.94
CA GLY A 253 5.41 -8.66 -3.17
C GLY A 253 4.31 -9.12 -4.14
N PRO A 254 4.65 -9.63 -5.33
CA PRO A 254 3.70 -9.93 -6.41
C PRO A 254 2.90 -11.23 -6.17
N VAL A 255 2.35 -11.39 -4.99
CA VAL A 255 1.70 -12.61 -4.52
C VAL A 255 0.24 -12.35 -4.16
N LEU A 256 -0.66 -12.92 -4.95
CA LEU A 256 -2.09 -12.92 -4.76
C LEU A 256 -2.53 -14.20 -4.03
N VAL A 257 -3.32 -14.06 -2.99
CA VAL A 257 -3.92 -15.19 -2.28
C VAL A 257 -5.42 -15.18 -2.49
N SER A 258 -6.00 -16.30 -2.92
CA SER A 258 -7.42 -16.39 -3.27
C SER A 258 -8.19 -17.32 -2.34
N MET A 259 -9.34 -16.84 -1.90
CA MET A 259 -10.35 -17.60 -1.16
C MET A 259 -11.72 -17.46 -1.84
N THR A 260 -12.59 -18.42 -1.61
CA THR A 260 -13.98 -18.37 -2.10
C THR A 260 -14.95 -18.01 -1.00
N PHE A 261 -16.08 -17.41 -1.39
CA PHE A 261 -17.24 -17.17 -0.54
C PHE A 261 -18.53 -17.56 -1.28
N ARG A 262 -19.62 -17.77 -0.55
CA ARG A 262 -20.93 -18.15 -1.12
C ARG A 262 -21.97 -17.06 -0.99
N THR A 263 -21.90 -16.27 0.07
CA THR A 263 -22.89 -15.22 0.36
C THR A 263 -22.23 -13.86 0.54
N GLN A 264 -23.00 -12.81 0.31
CA GLN A 264 -22.55 -11.44 0.55
C GLN A 264 -22.10 -11.22 2.01
N SER A 265 -22.77 -11.84 2.97
CA SER A 265 -22.39 -11.74 4.39
C SER A 265 -21.03 -12.39 4.65
N GLU A 266 -20.78 -13.57 4.06
CA GLU A 266 -19.49 -14.25 4.16
C GLU A 266 -18.37 -13.45 3.50
N ALA A 267 -18.62 -12.79 2.36
CA ALA A 267 -17.64 -11.91 1.72
C ALA A 267 -17.21 -10.77 2.66
N VAL A 268 -18.17 -10.13 3.34
CA VAL A 268 -17.91 -9.07 4.32
C VAL A 268 -17.14 -9.60 5.54
N GLU A 269 -17.52 -10.78 6.02
CA GLU A 269 -16.85 -11.44 7.15
C GLU A 269 -15.39 -11.75 6.80
N LEU A 270 -15.12 -12.40 5.69
CA LEU A 270 -13.78 -12.70 5.20
C LEU A 270 -12.95 -11.43 4.93
N ALA A 271 -13.55 -10.41 4.32
CA ALA A 271 -12.88 -9.13 4.11
C ALA A 271 -12.41 -8.51 5.43
N ASN A 272 -13.26 -8.59 6.46
CA ASN A 272 -13.00 -8.05 7.80
C ASN A 272 -12.14 -8.95 8.70
N ASN A 273 -11.90 -10.19 8.30
CA ASN A 273 -11.04 -11.14 9.03
C ASN A 273 -9.56 -10.85 8.77
N SER A 274 -9.10 -9.71 9.24
CA SER A 274 -7.71 -9.24 9.14
C SER A 274 -7.45 -8.23 10.24
N ARG A 275 -6.22 -8.16 10.71
CA ARG A 275 -5.77 -7.09 11.62
C ARG A 275 -5.60 -5.75 10.90
N TYR A 276 -5.52 -5.75 9.58
CA TYR A 276 -5.38 -4.58 8.72
C TYR A 276 -6.73 -3.98 8.32
N GLY A 277 -6.69 -2.80 7.74
CA GLY A 277 -7.85 -2.11 7.20
C GLY A 277 -7.46 -0.86 6.42
N LEU A 278 -6.53 -1.00 5.44
CA LEU A 278 -6.11 0.13 4.61
C LEU A 278 -7.09 0.36 3.47
N ALA A 279 -7.25 -0.63 2.60
CA ALA A 279 -8.14 -0.49 1.45
C ALA A 279 -8.90 -1.80 1.14
N ALA A 280 -9.88 -1.70 0.26
CA ALA A 280 -10.56 -2.82 -0.37
C ALA A 280 -11.14 -2.39 -1.72
N SER A 281 -11.52 -3.36 -2.56
CA SER A 281 -12.36 -3.12 -3.73
C SER A 281 -13.49 -4.13 -3.82
N VAL A 282 -14.62 -3.68 -4.40
CA VAL A 282 -15.84 -4.49 -4.57
C VAL A 282 -16.23 -4.44 -6.04
N TRP A 283 -16.34 -5.61 -6.67
CA TRP A 283 -16.65 -5.78 -8.09
C TRP A 283 -17.99 -6.47 -8.25
N SER A 284 -18.95 -5.78 -8.84
CA SER A 284 -20.31 -6.24 -9.12
C SER A 284 -20.99 -5.29 -10.10
N GLU A 285 -21.69 -5.80 -11.08
CA GLU A 285 -22.53 -4.98 -11.99
C GLU A 285 -23.79 -4.48 -11.27
N ASN A 286 -24.17 -5.08 -10.15
CA ASN A 286 -25.27 -4.62 -9.32
C ASN A 286 -24.77 -3.53 -8.34
N ILE A 287 -24.97 -2.27 -8.71
CA ILE A 287 -24.55 -1.13 -7.89
C ILE A 287 -25.15 -1.16 -6.48
N ASN A 288 -26.38 -1.66 -6.29
CA ASN A 288 -26.99 -1.75 -4.97
C ASN A 288 -26.24 -2.74 -4.08
N ARG A 289 -25.78 -3.87 -4.65
CA ARG A 289 -24.92 -4.85 -3.96
C ARG A 289 -23.60 -4.20 -3.55
N ALA A 290 -22.92 -3.54 -4.48
CA ALA A 290 -21.66 -2.88 -4.20
C ALA A 290 -21.79 -1.80 -3.11
N MET A 291 -22.82 -0.97 -3.18
CA MET A 291 -23.10 0.09 -2.20
C MET A 291 -23.58 -0.45 -0.85
N ASP A 292 -24.15 -1.66 -0.79
CA ASP A 292 -24.51 -2.31 0.47
C ASP A 292 -23.30 -2.98 1.14
N VAL A 293 -22.35 -3.52 0.36
CA VAL A 293 -21.13 -4.19 0.85
C VAL A 293 -20.08 -3.18 1.31
N ALA A 294 -19.80 -2.16 0.50
CA ALA A 294 -18.70 -1.23 0.74
C ALA A 294 -18.69 -0.66 2.16
N PRO A 295 -19.77 -0.08 2.71
CA PRO A 295 -19.73 0.49 4.06
C PRO A 295 -19.59 -0.54 5.20
N LYS A 296 -19.77 -1.84 4.91
CA LYS A 296 -19.62 -2.93 5.88
C LYS A 296 -18.18 -3.44 5.96
N VAL A 297 -17.36 -3.16 4.97
CA VAL A 297 -15.93 -3.52 4.96
C VAL A 297 -15.16 -2.52 5.81
N LYS A 298 -14.37 -3.02 6.77
CA LYS A 298 -13.59 -2.20 7.70
C LYS A 298 -12.25 -1.80 7.09
N ALA A 299 -12.29 -0.91 6.11
CA ALA A 299 -11.12 -0.32 5.47
C ALA A 299 -11.29 1.20 5.33
N GLY A 300 -10.19 1.93 5.28
CA GLY A 300 -10.22 3.38 5.16
C GLY A 300 -10.64 3.85 3.76
N VAL A 301 -10.28 3.10 2.72
CA VAL A 301 -10.66 3.37 1.32
C VAL A 301 -11.28 2.14 0.69
N ILE A 302 -12.41 2.33 0.00
CA ILE A 302 -13.08 1.25 -0.73
C ILE A 302 -13.42 1.73 -2.13
N TRP A 303 -12.90 1.02 -3.12
CA TRP A 303 -13.19 1.25 -4.52
C TRP A 303 -14.32 0.34 -5.01
N ILE A 304 -15.13 0.81 -5.93
CA ILE A 304 -16.21 0.04 -6.57
C ILE A 304 -15.90 -0.06 -8.05
N ASN A 305 -15.80 -1.27 -8.57
CA ASN A 305 -15.46 -1.61 -9.96
C ASN A 305 -14.18 -0.91 -10.47
N CYS A 306 -13.25 -0.64 -9.56
CA CYS A 306 -11.91 -0.12 -9.85
C CYS A 306 -10.95 -0.45 -8.70
N HIS A 307 -9.66 -0.14 -8.88
CA HIS A 307 -8.65 -0.17 -7.83
C HIS A 307 -7.60 0.91 -8.13
N ASN A 308 -6.87 1.38 -7.10
CA ASN A 308 -5.83 2.41 -7.23
C ASN A 308 -6.27 3.73 -7.90
N GLN A 309 -7.57 4.02 -7.91
CA GLN A 309 -8.08 5.29 -8.42
C GLN A 309 -8.10 6.32 -7.28
N PHE A 310 -7.04 7.13 -7.22
CA PHE A 310 -6.88 8.14 -6.18
C PHE A 310 -7.41 9.49 -6.65
N ASP A 311 -8.04 10.22 -5.73
CA ASP A 311 -8.49 11.59 -5.94
C ASP A 311 -7.92 12.48 -4.82
N ALA A 312 -7.28 13.60 -5.20
CA ALA A 312 -6.65 14.50 -4.26
C ALA A 312 -7.64 15.20 -3.29
N SER A 313 -8.93 15.21 -3.62
CA SER A 313 -9.98 15.73 -2.76
C SER A 313 -10.49 14.74 -1.71
N CYS A 314 -10.14 13.46 -1.87
CA CYS A 314 -10.52 12.38 -0.95
C CYS A 314 -9.36 12.05 -0.01
N GLY A 315 -9.65 11.94 1.28
CA GLY A 315 -8.66 11.48 2.26
C GLY A 315 -8.25 10.02 2.00
N PHE A 316 -6.96 9.72 2.20
CA PHE A 316 -6.43 8.36 2.20
C PHE A 316 -5.87 8.04 3.57
N GLY A 317 -6.25 6.91 4.13
CA GLY A 317 -5.78 6.45 5.42
C GLY A 317 -6.45 5.16 5.85
N GLY A 318 -5.81 4.45 6.77
CA GLY A 318 -6.26 3.15 7.25
C GLY A 318 -7.06 3.22 8.55
N VAL A 319 -7.54 2.06 8.95
CA VAL A 319 -8.07 1.77 10.29
C VAL A 319 -7.31 0.57 10.86
N ARG A 320 -7.50 0.26 12.14
CA ARG A 320 -6.85 -0.86 12.82
C ARG A 320 -5.32 -0.74 12.77
N GLU A 321 -4.61 -1.85 12.44
CA GLU A 321 -3.14 -1.87 12.35
C GLU A 321 -2.58 -1.25 11.06
N SER A 322 -3.45 -0.83 10.13
CA SER A 322 -3.05 0.00 8.98
C SER A 322 -2.83 1.47 9.34
N GLY A 323 -3.10 1.85 10.58
CA GLY A 323 -2.80 3.19 11.10
C GLY A 323 -3.98 4.14 11.05
N PHE A 324 -3.67 5.42 10.87
CA PHE A 324 -4.64 6.51 10.79
C PHE A 324 -4.01 7.73 10.12
N GLY A 325 -4.77 8.41 9.28
CA GLY A 325 -4.38 9.62 8.57
C GLY A 325 -4.73 10.91 9.28
#